data_984c1dfde1d7a94e7b753bc3e958411a
#
_entry.id   984c1dfde1d7a94e7b753bc3e958411a
#
_cell.length_a   1.000
_cell.length_b   1.000
_cell.length_c   1.000
_cell.angle_alpha   90.00
_cell.angle_beta   90.00
_cell.angle_gamma   90.00
#
_symmetry.space_group_name_H-M   'P 1'
#
loop_
_entity.id
_entity.type
_entity.pdbx_description
1 polymer ?
#
loop_
_entity_poly.entity_id
_entity_poly.type
_entity_poly.pdbx_seq_one_letter_code
_entity_poly.pdbx_strand_id
1 'polypeptide(L)'
;MANFAPLKGYMLFCLDRFIERYGVQGPFLEVGCGRGDVAAHLAAKGWRGTAIDFSDDAVAHAARALKGHSGVTVARQALAEVTGTFRCVILWDVLEHIEDDDGALRTIAQRLDAGGHVLIAVPSNPHEWRWDDELYGHWRRYTVDGLRAQLAAAGLPALAFWDFTFPVFWAMRRAYTRMKSPPALPVDREAATKASTSVNAWDVPGLSRWLDRTAPLWLPVHHATFRLFRHAPHRGHEFFALAQKPAAG
;
A
#
# COMPACT_ATOMS: atom_id res chain seq x y z
N MET A 1 -17.71 -10.80 -1.56
CA MET A 1 -16.64 -11.60 -0.92
C MET A 1 -16.18 -10.82 0.29
N ALA A 2 -16.16 -11.44 1.47
CA ALA A 2 -15.70 -10.77 2.68
C ALA A 2 -14.18 -10.63 2.58
N ASN A 3 -13.70 -9.41 2.35
CA ASN A 3 -12.29 -9.12 2.57
C ASN A 3 -12.01 -9.32 4.06
N PHE A 4 -10.79 -9.71 4.40
CA PHE A 4 -10.34 -9.78 5.79
C PHE A 4 -10.34 -8.35 6.38
N ALA A 5 -11.55 -7.87 6.71
CA ALA A 5 -11.81 -6.48 7.08
C ALA A 5 -11.00 -6.00 8.29
N PRO A 6 -10.70 -6.85 9.30
CA PRO A 6 -9.89 -6.44 10.43
C PRO A 6 -8.45 -6.06 10.06
N LEU A 7 -7.80 -6.82 9.16
CA LEU A 7 -6.45 -6.47 8.70
C LEU A 7 -6.47 -5.12 7.98
N LYS A 8 -7.43 -4.93 7.07
CA LYS A 8 -7.61 -3.66 6.38
C LYS A 8 -7.83 -2.50 7.35
N GLY A 9 -8.73 -2.66 8.30
CA GLY A 9 -8.98 -1.64 9.33
C GLY A 9 -7.73 -1.30 10.12
N TYR A 10 -6.92 -2.29 10.45
CA TYR A 10 -5.63 -2.09 11.11
C TYR A 10 -4.63 -1.35 10.22
N MET A 11 -4.51 -1.73 8.96
CA MET A 11 -3.62 -1.06 8.01
C MET A 11 -4.01 0.41 7.82
N LEU A 12 -5.31 0.70 7.68
CA LEU A 12 -5.81 2.08 7.59
C LEU A 12 -5.57 2.87 8.89
N PHE A 13 -5.68 2.24 10.05
CA PHE A 13 -5.27 2.85 11.32
C PHE A 13 -3.79 3.21 11.34
N CYS A 14 -2.91 2.33 10.86
CA CYS A 14 -1.48 2.60 10.77
C CYS A 14 -1.20 3.77 9.80
N LEU A 15 -1.88 3.80 8.65
CA LEU A 15 -1.84 4.91 7.70
C LEU A 15 -2.22 6.23 8.35
N ASP A 16 -3.33 6.27 9.10
CA ASP A 16 -3.76 7.47 9.82
C ASP A 16 -2.70 7.97 10.78
N ARG A 17 -2.12 7.07 11.58
CA ARG A 17 -1.04 7.45 12.51
C ARG A 17 0.19 7.99 11.80
N PHE A 18 0.48 7.48 10.61
CA PHE A 18 1.58 7.95 9.78
C PHE A 18 1.30 9.35 9.23
N ILE A 19 0.12 9.54 8.65
CA ILE A 19 -0.35 10.84 8.13
C ILE A 19 -0.34 11.90 9.24
N GLU A 20 -0.96 11.61 10.37
CA GLU A 20 -1.05 12.53 11.51
C GLU A 20 0.32 12.89 12.08
N ARG A 21 1.22 11.89 12.22
CA ARG A 21 2.54 12.11 12.82
C ARG A 21 3.42 13.05 12.01
N TYR A 22 3.29 13.02 10.68
CA TYR A 22 4.12 13.79 9.76
C TYR A 22 3.40 14.95 9.09
N GLY A 23 2.14 15.18 9.43
CA GLY A 23 1.36 16.31 8.91
C GLY A 23 1.12 16.24 7.39
N VAL A 24 0.99 15.01 6.84
CA VAL A 24 0.72 14.80 5.42
C VAL A 24 -0.66 15.34 5.07
N GLN A 25 -0.77 16.04 3.94
CA GLN A 25 -2.01 16.70 3.50
C GLN A 25 -2.27 16.46 2.02
N GLY A 26 -3.56 16.52 1.62
CA GLY A 26 -3.97 16.53 0.21
C GLY A 26 -3.84 17.90 -0.47
N PRO A 27 -4.16 17.99 -1.77
CA PRO A 27 -4.78 16.92 -2.55
C PRO A 27 -3.84 15.74 -2.83
N PHE A 28 -4.43 14.53 -2.92
CA PHE A 28 -3.67 13.32 -3.12
C PHE A 28 -3.80 12.73 -4.53
N LEU A 29 -2.79 11.99 -4.95
CA LEU A 29 -2.82 11.02 -6.03
C LEU A 29 -2.58 9.63 -5.43
N GLU A 30 -3.53 8.70 -5.59
CA GLU A 30 -3.30 7.29 -5.32
C GLU A 30 -3.01 6.58 -6.64
N VAL A 31 -1.82 5.96 -6.72
CA VAL A 31 -1.38 5.16 -7.88
C VAL A 31 -1.65 3.70 -7.58
N GLY A 32 -2.31 3.00 -8.51
CA GLY A 32 -2.70 1.60 -8.30
C GLY A 32 -3.79 1.48 -7.23
N CYS A 33 -4.88 2.20 -7.37
CA CYS A 33 -5.92 2.30 -6.33
C CYS A 33 -6.69 0.99 -6.09
N GLY A 34 -6.55 -0.01 -6.94
CA GLY A 34 -7.18 -1.30 -6.78
C GLY A 34 -8.69 -1.20 -6.51
N ARG A 35 -9.11 -1.60 -5.33
CA ARG A 35 -10.53 -1.57 -4.91
C ARG A 35 -10.97 -0.21 -4.37
N GLY A 36 -10.07 0.78 -4.30
CA GLY A 36 -10.36 2.13 -3.82
C GLY A 36 -10.44 2.27 -2.31
N ASP A 37 -9.85 1.36 -1.56
CA ASP A 37 -9.99 1.32 -0.11
C ASP A 37 -9.30 2.49 0.58
N VAL A 38 -8.09 2.84 0.15
CA VAL A 38 -7.33 3.98 0.69
C VAL A 38 -7.98 5.29 0.26
N ALA A 39 -8.32 5.44 -1.04
CA ALA A 39 -9.01 6.62 -1.54
C ALA A 39 -10.34 6.86 -0.82
N ALA A 40 -11.16 5.82 -0.62
CA ALA A 40 -12.44 5.93 0.08
C ALA A 40 -12.25 6.31 1.57
N HIS A 41 -11.23 5.76 2.22
CA HIS A 41 -10.88 6.12 3.60
C HIS A 41 -10.48 7.59 3.73
N LEU A 42 -9.65 8.08 2.82
CA LEU A 42 -9.24 9.49 2.79
C LEU A 42 -10.40 10.41 2.42
N ALA A 43 -11.22 10.02 1.45
CA ALA A 43 -12.43 10.76 1.04
C ALA A 43 -13.42 10.90 2.20
N ALA A 44 -13.62 9.85 3.01
CA ALA A 44 -14.47 9.90 4.20
C ALA A 44 -13.95 10.89 5.26
N LYS A 45 -12.65 11.22 5.22
CA LYS A 45 -12.01 12.25 6.06
C LYS A 45 -11.98 13.63 5.41
N GLY A 46 -12.66 13.80 4.28
CA GLY A 46 -12.75 15.08 3.58
C GLY A 46 -11.57 15.40 2.67
N TRP A 47 -10.66 14.44 2.41
CA TRP A 47 -9.57 14.65 1.46
C TRP A 47 -10.09 14.71 0.03
N ARG A 48 -9.44 15.51 -0.79
CA ARG A 48 -9.67 15.58 -2.23
C ARG A 48 -8.49 14.96 -2.96
N GLY A 49 -8.76 14.35 -4.13
CA GLY A 49 -7.67 13.73 -4.89
C GLY A 49 -8.13 12.97 -6.11
N THR A 50 -7.17 12.22 -6.65
CA THR A 50 -7.35 11.36 -7.81
C THR A 50 -6.84 9.97 -7.46
N ALA A 51 -7.61 8.95 -7.81
CA ALA A 51 -7.25 7.55 -7.68
C ALA A 51 -7.14 6.94 -9.07
N ILE A 52 -5.99 6.39 -9.42
CA ILE A 52 -5.74 5.82 -10.75
C ILE A 52 -5.38 4.34 -10.66
N ASP A 53 -5.78 3.60 -11.67
CA ASP A 53 -5.36 2.23 -11.90
C ASP A 53 -5.33 1.96 -13.41
N PHE A 54 -4.52 1.00 -13.85
CA PHE A 54 -4.49 0.60 -15.25
C PHE A 54 -5.51 -0.50 -15.60
N SER A 55 -6.11 -1.15 -14.59
CA SER A 55 -7.10 -2.21 -14.71
C SER A 55 -8.54 -1.63 -14.73
N ASP A 56 -9.32 -2.00 -15.74
CA ASP A 56 -10.75 -1.63 -15.82
C ASP A 56 -11.56 -2.15 -14.63
N ASP A 57 -11.25 -3.38 -14.17
CA ASP A 57 -11.91 -3.99 -13.02
C ASP A 57 -11.60 -3.24 -11.72
N ALA A 58 -10.34 -2.84 -11.51
CA ALA A 58 -9.93 -2.03 -10.38
C ALA A 58 -10.67 -0.69 -10.37
N VAL A 59 -10.67 0.03 -11.48
CA VAL A 59 -11.38 1.30 -11.64
C VAL A 59 -12.89 1.15 -11.36
N ALA A 60 -13.52 0.10 -11.89
CA ALA A 60 -14.93 -0.16 -11.62
C ALA A 60 -15.21 -0.45 -10.14
N HIS A 61 -14.28 -1.14 -9.44
CA HIS A 61 -14.37 -1.36 -8.00
C HIS A 61 -14.20 -0.07 -7.21
N ALA A 62 -13.16 0.70 -7.51
CA ALA A 62 -12.88 1.97 -6.85
C ALA A 62 -14.01 2.99 -7.04
N ALA A 63 -14.58 3.08 -8.24
CA ALA A 63 -15.72 3.95 -8.52
C ALA A 63 -16.95 3.58 -7.67
N ARG A 64 -17.20 2.29 -7.43
CA ARG A 64 -18.25 1.85 -6.51
C ARG A 64 -17.97 2.21 -5.06
N ALA A 65 -16.72 2.01 -4.60
CA ALA A 65 -16.31 2.33 -3.24
C ALA A 65 -16.39 3.83 -2.95
N LEU A 66 -16.11 4.66 -3.96
CA LEU A 66 -16.11 6.12 -3.87
C LEU A 66 -17.47 6.76 -4.22
N LYS A 67 -18.51 5.95 -4.43
CA LYS A 67 -19.87 6.47 -4.69
C LYS A 67 -20.32 7.38 -3.52
N GLY A 68 -20.62 8.63 -3.85
CA GLY A 68 -21.02 9.65 -2.85
C GLY A 68 -19.85 10.53 -2.36
N HIS A 69 -18.63 10.27 -2.76
CA HIS A 69 -17.46 11.09 -2.43
C HIS A 69 -17.02 11.95 -3.63
N SER A 70 -17.71 13.06 -3.87
CA SER A 70 -17.46 13.94 -5.03
C SER A 70 -16.09 14.64 -5.03
N GLY A 71 -15.35 14.58 -3.91
CA GLY A 71 -14.01 15.15 -3.80
C GLY A 71 -12.89 14.30 -4.42
N VAL A 72 -13.19 13.05 -4.83
CA VAL A 72 -12.19 12.13 -5.39
C VAL A 72 -12.62 11.68 -6.78
N THR A 73 -11.71 11.81 -7.74
CA THR A 73 -11.88 11.32 -9.11
C THR A 73 -11.22 9.95 -9.25
N VAL A 74 -11.90 9.01 -9.92
CA VAL A 74 -11.31 7.70 -10.28
C VAL A 74 -11.10 7.69 -11.79
N ALA A 75 -9.91 7.27 -12.23
CA ALA A 75 -9.58 7.21 -13.66
C ALA A 75 -8.78 5.94 -14.00
N ARG A 76 -9.08 5.37 -15.19
CA ARG A 76 -8.19 4.39 -15.81
C ARG A 76 -7.02 5.13 -16.45
N GLN A 77 -5.87 5.06 -15.81
CA GLN A 77 -4.71 5.84 -16.22
C GLN A 77 -3.43 5.21 -15.70
N ALA A 78 -2.36 5.20 -16.51
CA ALA A 78 -1.03 4.86 -16.06
C ALA A 78 -0.34 6.07 -15.39
N LEU A 79 0.61 5.80 -14.48
CA LEU A 79 1.36 6.86 -13.78
C LEU A 79 2.03 7.85 -14.76
N ALA A 80 2.57 7.36 -15.88
CA ALA A 80 3.24 8.19 -16.89
C ALA A 80 2.30 9.20 -17.57
N GLU A 81 1.00 8.93 -17.60
CA GLU A 81 -0.02 9.77 -18.22
C GLU A 81 -0.56 10.86 -17.28
N VAL A 82 -0.24 10.76 -15.98
CA VAL A 82 -0.72 11.73 -14.99
C VAL A 82 -0.15 13.11 -15.29
N THR A 83 -1.02 14.11 -15.24
CA THR A 83 -0.66 15.53 -15.39
C THR A 83 -0.92 16.30 -14.10
N GLY A 84 -0.31 17.47 -13.98
CA GLY A 84 -0.43 18.29 -12.77
C GLY A 84 0.45 17.80 -11.62
N THR A 85 0.25 18.40 -10.45
CA THR A 85 0.99 18.10 -9.23
C THR A 85 0.07 17.90 -8.03
N PHE A 86 0.59 17.24 -7.00
CA PHE A 86 -0.16 16.84 -5.81
C PHE A 86 0.67 17.12 -4.56
N ARG A 87 0.00 17.36 -3.44
CA ARG A 87 0.66 17.48 -2.15
C ARG A 87 1.02 16.14 -1.54
N CYS A 88 0.34 15.08 -1.97
CA CYS A 88 0.61 13.73 -1.51
C CYS A 88 0.44 12.75 -2.67
N VAL A 89 1.42 11.86 -2.86
CA VAL A 89 1.30 10.69 -3.75
C VAL A 89 1.35 9.44 -2.88
N ILE A 90 0.44 8.50 -3.11
CA ILE A 90 0.31 7.27 -2.33
C ILE A 90 0.46 6.08 -3.26
N LEU A 91 1.35 5.15 -2.90
CA LEU A 91 1.48 3.83 -3.48
C LEU A 91 1.30 2.80 -2.38
N TRP A 92 0.25 1.99 -2.46
CA TRP A 92 -0.01 0.94 -1.49
C TRP A 92 0.04 -0.42 -2.16
N ASP A 93 1.10 -1.17 -1.91
CA ASP A 93 1.41 -2.45 -2.55
C ASP A 93 1.36 -2.33 -4.09
N VAL A 94 2.15 -1.39 -4.63
CA VAL A 94 2.19 -1.05 -6.06
C VAL A 94 3.62 -1.04 -6.60
N LEU A 95 4.57 -0.47 -5.87
CA LEU A 95 5.92 -0.23 -6.39
C LEU A 95 6.64 -1.54 -6.72
N GLU A 96 6.38 -2.60 -5.98
CA GLU A 96 6.90 -3.96 -6.22
C GLU A 96 6.41 -4.59 -7.51
N HIS A 97 5.30 -4.10 -8.07
CA HIS A 97 4.74 -4.55 -9.34
C HIS A 97 5.31 -3.81 -10.57
N ILE A 98 6.07 -2.75 -10.35
CA ILE A 98 6.66 -1.94 -11.40
C ILE A 98 8.09 -2.41 -11.67
N GLU A 99 8.39 -2.81 -12.90
CA GLU A 99 9.72 -3.30 -13.28
C GLU A 99 10.77 -2.18 -13.18
N ASP A 100 10.50 -0.99 -13.77
CA ASP A 100 11.32 0.24 -13.65
C ASP A 100 10.78 1.09 -12.47
N ASP A 101 10.98 0.62 -11.25
CA ASP A 101 10.58 1.34 -10.05
C ASP A 101 11.37 2.64 -9.83
N ASP A 102 12.62 2.71 -10.27
CA ASP A 102 13.41 3.95 -10.26
C ASP A 102 12.79 5.00 -11.19
N GLY A 103 12.34 4.61 -12.39
CA GLY A 103 11.61 5.49 -13.32
C GLY A 103 10.29 5.96 -12.75
N ALA A 104 9.57 5.07 -12.08
CA ALA A 104 8.33 5.42 -11.38
C ALA A 104 8.56 6.45 -10.27
N LEU A 105 9.58 6.28 -9.44
CA LEU A 105 9.93 7.24 -8.38
C LEU A 105 10.33 8.60 -8.94
N ARG A 106 11.09 8.65 -10.05
CA ARG A 106 11.39 9.91 -10.76
C ARG A 106 10.12 10.60 -11.29
N THR A 107 9.18 9.83 -11.84
CA THR A 107 7.90 10.35 -12.31
C THR A 107 7.10 10.92 -11.15
N ILE A 108 7.03 10.21 -10.02
CA ILE A 108 6.36 10.67 -8.80
C ILE A 108 6.97 11.98 -8.29
N ALA A 109 8.30 12.09 -8.29
CA ALA A 109 8.97 13.33 -7.89
C ALA A 109 8.56 14.53 -8.76
N GLN A 110 8.30 14.32 -10.05
CA GLN A 110 7.78 15.36 -10.95
C GLN A 110 6.32 15.72 -10.66
N ARG A 111 5.52 14.78 -10.15
CA ARG A 111 4.09 14.97 -9.80
C ARG A 111 3.87 15.49 -8.38
N LEU A 112 4.91 15.66 -7.59
CA LEU A 112 4.82 16.26 -6.27
C LEU A 112 5.03 17.78 -6.33
N ASP A 113 4.19 18.50 -5.60
CA ASP A 113 4.47 19.90 -5.26
C ASP A 113 5.77 20.00 -4.45
N ALA A 114 6.39 21.17 -4.47
CA ALA A 114 7.48 21.47 -3.54
C ALA A 114 6.98 21.34 -2.10
N GLY A 115 7.72 20.62 -1.25
CA GLY A 115 7.29 20.24 0.10
C GLY A 115 6.23 19.14 0.16
N GLY A 116 5.79 18.59 -0.98
CA GLY A 116 4.85 17.47 -1.05
C GLY A 116 5.46 16.14 -0.59
N HIS A 117 4.61 15.19 -0.24
CA HIS A 117 5.01 13.91 0.33
C HIS A 117 4.68 12.74 -0.60
N VAL A 118 5.53 11.74 -0.65
CA VAL A 118 5.17 10.41 -1.15
C VAL A 118 5.10 9.43 0.01
N LEU A 119 4.01 8.67 0.06
CA LEU A 119 3.77 7.60 1.03
C LEU A 119 3.74 6.27 0.27
N ILE A 120 4.59 5.35 0.66
CA ILE A 120 4.77 4.06 0.00
C ILE A 120 4.61 2.96 1.04
N ALA A 121 3.69 2.01 0.79
CA ALA A 121 3.65 0.74 1.48
C ALA A 121 4.17 -0.33 0.53
N VAL A 122 5.13 -1.13 0.96
CA VAL A 122 5.76 -2.16 0.13
C VAL A 122 6.15 -3.40 0.94
N PRO A 123 6.15 -4.57 0.31
CA PRO A 123 6.72 -5.77 0.90
C PRO A 123 8.21 -5.58 1.18
N SER A 124 8.59 -5.94 2.39
CA SER A 124 9.96 -5.78 2.89
C SER A 124 10.68 -7.11 3.07
N ASN A 125 11.97 -7.01 3.33
CA ASN A 125 12.86 -8.13 3.61
C ASN A 125 12.88 -9.19 2.47
N PRO A 126 13.87 -9.13 1.57
CA PRO A 126 14.01 -10.11 0.47
C PRO A 126 14.01 -11.58 0.95
N HIS A 127 14.48 -11.86 2.18
CA HIS A 127 14.44 -13.20 2.78
C HIS A 127 13.02 -13.70 3.12
N GLU A 128 12.03 -12.81 3.11
CA GLU A 128 10.61 -13.15 3.28
C GLU A 128 9.92 -13.47 1.96
N TRP A 129 10.67 -13.59 0.85
CA TRP A 129 10.13 -14.02 -0.43
C TRP A 129 9.47 -15.40 -0.32
N ARG A 130 8.20 -15.51 -0.79
CA ARG A 130 7.41 -16.73 -0.74
C ARG A 130 6.54 -16.85 -1.98
N TRP A 131 5.85 -17.96 -2.14
CA TRP A 131 5.00 -18.24 -3.28
C TRP A 131 3.87 -17.22 -3.49
N ASP A 132 3.43 -16.52 -2.44
CA ASP A 132 2.43 -15.46 -2.55
C ASP A 132 2.99 -14.20 -3.24
N ASP A 133 4.29 -13.91 -3.13
CA ASP A 133 4.93 -12.85 -3.93
C ASP A 133 4.85 -13.16 -5.43
N GLU A 134 5.11 -14.41 -5.80
CA GLU A 134 5.01 -14.85 -7.20
C GLU A 134 3.56 -14.86 -7.70
N LEU A 135 2.63 -15.30 -6.84
CA LEU A 135 1.20 -15.31 -7.16
C LEU A 135 0.67 -13.92 -7.47
N TYR A 136 1.12 -12.90 -6.74
CA TYR A 136 0.74 -11.50 -6.96
C TYR A 136 1.55 -10.81 -8.04
N GLY A 137 2.59 -11.44 -8.58
CA GLY A 137 3.42 -10.90 -9.66
C GLY A 137 4.44 -9.87 -9.21
N HIS A 138 4.94 -9.95 -7.97
CA HIS A 138 5.97 -9.06 -7.47
C HIS A 138 7.28 -9.24 -8.27
N TRP A 139 7.97 -8.15 -8.53
CA TRP A 139 9.33 -8.16 -9.03
C TRP A 139 10.35 -8.29 -7.91
N ARG A 140 10.04 -7.68 -6.76
CA ARG A 140 10.99 -7.55 -5.65
C ARG A 140 10.33 -7.32 -4.30
N ARG A 141 11.14 -7.44 -3.26
CA ARG A 141 10.90 -6.95 -1.92
C ARG A 141 11.99 -5.93 -1.57
N TYR A 142 11.66 -4.97 -0.74
CA TYR A 142 12.54 -3.84 -0.44
C TYR A 142 13.28 -4.03 0.88
N THR A 143 14.51 -3.53 0.94
CA THR A 143 15.18 -3.21 2.19
C THR A 143 15.02 -1.73 2.50
N VAL A 144 15.11 -1.35 3.76
CA VAL A 144 15.05 0.06 4.17
C VAL A 144 16.12 0.89 3.49
N ASP A 145 17.36 0.36 3.48
CA ASP A 145 18.51 1.10 2.90
C ASP A 145 18.41 1.17 1.38
N GLY A 146 17.92 0.09 0.73
CA GLY A 146 17.71 0.08 -0.73
C GLY A 146 16.66 1.11 -1.15
N LEU A 147 15.47 1.10 -0.54
CA LEU A 147 14.43 2.07 -0.87
C LEU A 147 14.81 3.50 -0.49
N ARG A 148 15.55 3.68 0.60
CA ARG A 148 16.11 5.00 0.98
C ARG A 148 17.04 5.55 -0.10
N ALA A 149 17.92 4.72 -0.64
CA ALA A 149 18.84 5.10 -1.70
C ALA A 149 18.10 5.44 -3.01
N GLN A 150 17.12 4.64 -3.41
CA GLN A 150 16.29 4.89 -4.59
C GLN A 150 15.50 6.20 -4.46
N LEU A 151 14.87 6.44 -3.31
CA LEU A 151 14.16 7.68 -3.02
C LEU A 151 15.09 8.89 -3.09
N ALA A 152 16.28 8.80 -2.49
CA ALA A 152 17.27 9.88 -2.54
C ALA A 152 17.73 10.17 -3.98
N ALA A 153 17.97 9.13 -4.79
CA ALA A 153 18.33 9.25 -6.20
C ALA A 153 17.21 9.91 -7.05
N ALA A 154 15.94 9.72 -6.65
CA ALA A 154 14.79 10.39 -7.27
C ALA A 154 14.58 11.84 -6.75
N GLY A 155 15.41 12.35 -5.84
CA GLY A 155 15.23 13.67 -5.24
C GLY A 155 14.16 13.73 -4.16
N LEU A 156 13.83 12.60 -3.55
CA LEU A 156 12.81 12.42 -2.51
C LEU A 156 13.45 11.90 -1.21
N PRO A 157 14.17 12.72 -0.43
CA PRO A 157 14.77 12.28 0.81
C PRO A 157 13.74 11.65 1.75
N ALA A 158 14.05 10.44 2.22
CA ALA A 158 13.16 9.69 3.10
C ALA A 158 13.15 10.30 4.52
N LEU A 159 11.96 10.49 5.07
CA LEU A 159 11.72 11.01 6.41
C LEU A 159 11.55 9.88 7.44
N ALA A 160 10.88 8.81 7.07
CA ALA A 160 10.54 7.74 8.00
C ALA A 160 10.29 6.39 7.31
N PHE A 161 10.51 5.32 8.09
CA PHE A 161 10.11 3.96 7.77
C PHE A 161 9.45 3.35 9.00
N TRP A 162 8.23 2.79 8.84
CA TRP A 162 7.51 2.15 9.93
C TRP A 162 7.04 0.76 9.52
N ASP A 163 7.44 -0.24 10.29
CA ASP A 163 6.85 -1.59 10.22
C ASP A 163 5.43 -1.56 10.77
N PHE A 164 4.51 -2.21 10.08
CA PHE A 164 3.14 -2.39 10.55
C PHE A 164 2.70 -3.85 10.61
N THR A 165 3.59 -4.79 10.32
CA THR A 165 3.28 -6.22 10.24
C THR A 165 3.87 -7.05 11.36
N PHE A 166 5.01 -6.63 11.94
CA PHE A 166 5.67 -7.39 13.02
C PHE A 166 5.00 -7.14 14.38
N PRO A 167 4.86 -8.15 15.21
CA PRO A 167 5.20 -9.57 15.01
C PRO A 167 4.04 -10.40 14.45
N VAL A 168 2.80 -9.91 14.54
CA VAL A 168 1.59 -10.73 14.41
C VAL A 168 1.32 -11.11 12.97
N PHE A 169 1.17 -10.14 12.08
CA PHE A 169 0.90 -10.41 10.66
C PHE A 169 2.08 -11.11 9.98
N TRP A 170 3.31 -10.78 10.39
CA TRP A 170 4.50 -11.49 9.97
C TRP A 170 4.46 -12.98 10.34
N ALA A 171 4.09 -13.32 11.58
CA ALA A 171 3.95 -14.70 12.01
C ALA A 171 2.78 -15.41 11.29
N MET A 172 1.65 -14.73 11.12
CA MET A 172 0.48 -15.26 10.41
C MET A 172 0.81 -15.57 8.95
N ARG A 173 1.46 -14.65 8.22
CA ARG A 173 1.88 -14.88 6.84
C ARG A 173 2.82 -16.08 6.73
N ARG A 174 3.80 -16.21 7.62
CA ARG A 174 4.72 -17.35 7.64
C ARG A 174 4.00 -18.67 7.89
N ALA A 175 3.08 -18.72 8.84
CA ALA A 175 2.26 -19.89 9.10
C ALA A 175 1.41 -20.25 7.86
N TYR A 176 0.68 -19.28 7.34
CA TYR A 176 -0.18 -19.44 6.16
C TYR A 176 0.60 -19.99 4.96
N THR A 177 1.72 -19.36 4.59
CA THR A 177 2.51 -19.74 3.42
C THR A 177 3.24 -21.08 3.57
N ARG A 178 3.42 -21.59 4.80
CA ARG A 178 3.95 -22.93 5.07
C ARG A 178 2.88 -24.01 5.07
N MET A 179 1.68 -23.68 5.52
CA MET A 179 0.59 -24.66 5.69
C MET A 179 -0.23 -24.82 4.42
N LYS A 180 -0.35 -23.78 3.62
CA LYS A 180 -1.11 -23.80 2.37
C LYS A 180 -0.19 -24.09 1.20
N SER A 181 -0.56 -25.09 0.40
CA SER A 181 0.12 -25.32 -0.87
C SER A 181 -0.12 -24.15 -1.82
N PRO A 182 0.89 -23.74 -2.61
CA PRO A 182 0.71 -22.69 -3.58
C PRO A 182 -0.36 -23.09 -4.61
N PRO A 183 -1.25 -22.17 -5.01
CA PRO A 183 -2.08 -22.39 -6.20
C PRO A 183 -1.20 -22.43 -7.45
N ALA A 184 -1.80 -22.75 -8.60
CA ALA A 184 -1.08 -22.61 -9.87
C ALA A 184 -0.57 -21.17 -10.01
N LEU A 185 0.75 -21.03 -10.16
CA LEU A 185 1.37 -19.71 -10.29
C LEU A 185 1.11 -19.17 -11.71
N PRO A 186 0.86 -17.88 -11.86
CA PRO A 186 0.67 -17.28 -13.18
C PRO A 186 1.99 -17.32 -13.96
N VAL A 187 1.87 -17.54 -15.27
CA VAL A 187 3.02 -17.57 -16.20
C VAL A 187 3.51 -16.15 -16.50
N ASP A 188 2.61 -15.19 -16.45
CA ASP A 188 2.85 -13.80 -16.78
C ASP A 188 2.58 -12.89 -15.57
N ARG A 189 3.59 -12.08 -15.20
CA ARG A 189 3.53 -11.16 -14.06
C ARG A 189 2.52 -10.03 -14.25
N GLU A 190 2.37 -9.53 -15.46
CA GLU A 190 1.38 -8.47 -15.73
C GLU A 190 -0.05 -8.99 -15.52
N ALA A 191 -0.32 -10.21 -16.01
CA ALA A 191 -1.60 -10.87 -15.77
C ALA A 191 -1.82 -11.15 -14.27
N ALA A 192 -0.76 -11.55 -13.54
CA ALA A 192 -0.80 -11.74 -12.10
C ALA A 192 -1.15 -10.45 -11.35
N THR A 193 -0.49 -9.36 -11.70
CA THR A 193 -0.74 -8.02 -11.11
C THR A 193 -2.17 -7.55 -11.39
N LYS A 194 -2.68 -7.72 -12.62
CA LYS A 194 -4.09 -7.41 -12.95
C LYS A 194 -5.07 -8.26 -12.13
N ALA A 195 -4.77 -9.54 -11.97
CA ALA A 195 -5.61 -10.46 -11.21
C ALA A 195 -5.54 -10.22 -9.69
N SER A 196 -4.48 -9.61 -9.17
CA SER A 196 -4.25 -9.40 -7.73
C SER A 196 -5.39 -8.65 -7.06
N THR A 197 -6.03 -7.69 -7.75
CA THR A 197 -7.21 -6.96 -7.27
C THR A 197 -8.40 -7.88 -6.97
N SER A 198 -8.53 -9.00 -7.68
CA SER A 198 -9.61 -9.98 -7.52
C SER A 198 -9.21 -11.19 -6.70
N VAL A 199 -7.92 -11.49 -6.61
CA VAL A 199 -7.40 -12.63 -5.83
C VAL A 199 -7.25 -12.23 -4.37
N ASN A 200 -7.98 -12.90 -3.50
CA ASN A 200 -7.77 -12.81 -2.07
C ASN A 200 -7.27 -14.16 -1.54
N ALA A 201 -5.97 -14.39 -1.63
CA ALA A 201 -5.37 -15.64 -1.19
C ALA A 201 -5.55 -15.90 0.32
N TRP A 202 -5.79 -14.83 1.08
CA TRP A 202 -5.95 -14.86 2.54
C TRP A 202 -7.39 -15.08 3.00
N ASP A 203 -8.36 -15.11 2.09
CA ASP A 203 -9.76 -15.31 2.48
C ASP A 203 -10.02 -16.79 2.81
N VAL A 204 -10.08 -17.09 4.10
CA VAL A 204 -10.53 -18.38 4.62
C VAL A 204 -11.98 -18.19 5.05
N PRO A 205 -12.96 -18.73 4.28
CA PRO A 205 -14.37 -18.57 4.60
C PRO A 205 -14.69 -19.05 6.02
N GLY A 206 -15.34 -18.21 6.80
CA GLY A 206 -15.66 -18.47 8.21
C GLY A 206 -14.63 -17.90 9.19
N LEU A 207 -13.34 -18.05 8.94
CA LEU A 207 -12.29 -17.47 9.79
C LEU A 207 -12.33 -15.94 9.71
N SER A 208 -12.45 -15.37 8.53
CA SER A 208 -12.57 -13.92 8.33
C SER A 208 -13.75 -13.34 9.11
N ARG A 209 -14.93 -13.97 9.04
CA ARG A 209 -16.10 -13.53 9.81
C ARG A 209 -15.93 -13.66 11.32
N TRP A 210 -15.24 -14.71 11.78
CA TRP A 210 -14.94 -14.88 13.20
C TRP A 210 -13.96 -13.81 13.68
N LEU A 211 -12.91 -13.54 12.93
CA LEU A 211 -11.94 -12.47 13.22
C LEU A 211 -12.61 -11.09 13.23
N ASP A 212 -13.52 -10.81 12.30
CA ASP A 212 -14.29 -9.56 12.28
C ASP A 212 -15.11 -9.39 13.57
N ARG A 213 -15.82 -10.45 13.98
CA ARG A 213 -16.64 -10.41 15.21
C ARG A 213 -15.80 -10.23 16.46
N THR A 214 -14.59 -10.77 16.48
CA THR A 214 -13.69 -10.71 17.64
C THR A 214 -12.70 -9.52 17.54
N ALA A 215 -12.79 -8.70 16.51
CA ALA A 215 -11.89 -7.54 16.29
C ALA A 215 -11.76 -6.62 17.52
N PRO A 216 -12.82 -6.28 18.27
CA PRO A 216 -12.68 -5.46 19.47
C PRO A 216 -11.77 -6.07 20.54
N LEU A 217 -11.59 -7.38 20.55
CA LEU A 217 -10.76 -8.08 21.54
C LEU A 217 -9.27 -8.07 21.20
N TRP A 218 -8.93 -8.19 19.91
CA TRP A 218 -7.53 -8.35 19.49
C TRP A 218 -6.94 -7.11 18.79
N LEU A 219 -7.75 -6.22 18.21
CA LEU A 219 -7.26 -4.96 17.63
C LEU A 219 -6.45 -4.10 18.62
N PRO A 220 -6.83 -3.93 19.89
CA PRO A 220 -6.01 -3.18 20.84
C PRO A 220 -4.61 -3.77 21.02
N VAL A 221 -4.46 -5.10 20.94
CA VAL A 221 -3.16 -5.79 20.98
C VAL A 221 -2.33 -5.41 19.76
N HIS A 222 -2.92 -5.41 18.56
CA HIS A 222 -2.23 -4.96 17.34
C HIS A 222 -1.83 -3.50 17.39
N HIS A 223 -2.70 -2.64 17.90
CA HIS A 223 -2.35 -1.22 18.09
C HIS A 223 -1.18 -1.05 19.07
N ALA A 224 -1.12 -1.87 20.13
CA ALA A 224 0.01 -1.86 21.05
C ALA A 224 1.29 -2.39 20.40
N THR A 225 1.22 -3.51 19.66
CA THR A 225 2.38 -4.05 18.94
C THR A 225 2.90 -3.09 17.89
N PHE A 226 2.04 -2.40 17.16
CA PHE A 226 2.46 -1.34 16.24
C PHE A 226 3.25 -0.24 16.96
N ARG A 227 2.74 0.26 18.09
CA ARG A 227 3.44 1.30 18.86
C ARG A 227 4.84 0.86 19.33
N LEU A 228 5.00 -0.42 19.67
CA LEU A 228 6.26 -0.98 20.17
C LEU A 228 7.26 -1.24 19.03
N PHE A 229 6.80 -1.72 17.86
CA PHE A 229 7.68 -2.29 16.84
C PHE A 229 7.75 -1.46 15.55
N ARG A 230 6.93 -0.43 15.36
CA ARG A 230 6.91 0.37 14.13
C ARG A 230 8.27 0.93 13.70
N HIS A 231 9.17 1.17 14.64
CA HIS A 231 10.52 1.69 14.36
C HIS A 231 11.56 0.58 14.07
N ALA A 232 11.10 -0.65 13.86
CA ALA A 232 11.95 -1.78 13.50
C ALA A 232 11.58 -2.37 12.11
N PRO A 233 11.64 -1.57 11.03
CA PRO A 233 11.11 -1.93 9.71
C PRO A 233 11.84 -3.08 9.02
N HIS A 234 12.94 -3.56 9.60
CA HIS A 234 13.68 -4.74 9.13
C HIS A 234 13.14 -6.06 9.71
N ARG A 235 12.13 -6.05 10.58
CA ARG A 235 11.63 -7.26 11.27
C ARG A 235 10.40 -7.87 10.61
N GLY A 236 9.51 -7.05 10.09
CA GLY A 236 8.27 -7.47 9.46
C GLY A 236 8.43 -7.93 8.02
N HIS A 237 7.31 -8.01 7.33
CA HIS A 237 7.28 -8.36 5.92
C HIS A 237 6.74 -7.24 5.01
N GLU A 238 6.33 -6.12 5.61
CA GLU A 238 5.93 -4.88 4.92
C GLU A 238 6.25 -3.68 5.80
N PHE A 239 6.53 -2.54 5.17
CA PHE A 239 6.69 -1.27 5.86
C PHE A 239 6.09 -0.12 5.07
N PHE A 240 5.74 0.95 5.80
CA PHE A 240 5.50 2.27 5.24
C PHE A 240 6.82 3.03 5.13
N ALA A 241 7.02 3.71 3.99
CA ALA A 241 8.05 4.72 3.81
C ALA A 241 7.39 6.07 3.52
N LEU A 242 7.89 7.12 4.12
CA LEU A 242 7.55 8.50 3.80
C LEU A 242 8.78 9.21 3.30
N ALA A 243 8.64 9.88 2.17
CA ALA A 243 9.65 10.82 1.68
C ALA A 243 9.00 12.15 1.32
N GLN A 244 9.79 13.20 1.27
CA GLN A 244 9.32 14.54 0.97
C GLN A 244 10.15 15.16 -0.14
N LYS A 245 9.49 15.76 -1.12
CA LYS A 245 10.15 16.62 -2.08
C LYS A 245 10.63 17.89 -1.37
N PRO A 246 11.89 18.32 -1.55
CA PRO A 246 12.36 19.55 -0.94
C PRO A 246 11.46 20.75 -1.29
N ALA A 247 11.30 21.68 -0.36
CA ALA A 247 10.62 22.94 -0.62
C ALA A 247 11.39 23.72 -1.70
N ALA A 248 10.68 24.51 -2.50
CA ALA A 248 11.36 25.50 -3.35
C ALA A 248 12.08 26.50 -2.43
N GLY A 249 13.37 26.68 -2.64
CA GLY A 249 14.16 27.67 -1.91
C GLY A 249 13.72 29.09 -2.22
#